data_528bc5347f0a067333049bcdf59f0290
#
_entry.id   528bc5347f0a067333049bcdf59f0290
#
_cell.length_a   1.000
_cell.length_b   1.000
_cell.length_c   1.000
_cell.angle_alpha   90.00
_cell.angle_beta   90.00
_cell.angle_gamma   90.00
#
_symmetry.space_group_name_H-M   'P 1'
#
loop_
_entity.id
_entity.type
_entity.pdbx_description
1 polymer ?
#
loop_
_entity_poly.entity_id
_entity_poly.type
_entity_poly.pdbx_seq_one_letter_code
_entity_poly.pdbx_strand_id
1 'polypeptide(L)' 'MCLAIPARVTTVDGDRAKVDFGEGVLREVNVSLVEPKVGEYVLVHAGYAIQKMDEKEALETLALWDEILTKH' A
#
# COMPACT_ATOMS: atom_id res chain seq x y z
N MET A 1 -7.68 -15.23 7.00
CA MET A 1 -8.25 -14.31 6.01
C MET A 1 -7.16 -13.40 5.46
N CYS A 2 -7.08 -13.32 4.17
CA CYS A 2 -6.07 -12.49 3.52
C CYS A 2 -6.59 -11.06 3.36
N LEU A 3 -5.87 -10.11 3.93
CA LEU A 3 -6.19 -8.70 3.78
C LEU A 3 -5.12 -8.04 2.93
N ALA A 4 -5.53 -7.46 1.82
CA ALA A 4 -4.65 -6.67 0.98
C ALA A 4 -4.99 -5.21 1.22
N ILE A 5 -3.99 -4.41 1.57
CA ILE A 5 -4.18 -3.02 1.96
C ILE A 5 -3.39 -2.12 1.03
N PRO A 6 -4.01 -1.05 0.50
CA PRO A 6 -3.28 -0.07 -0.31
C PRO A 6 -2.28 0.71 0.53
N ALA A 7 -1.13 0.99 -0.06
CA ALA A 7 -0.11 1.80 0.58
C ALA A 7 0.61 2.65 -0.46
N ARG A 8 1.08 3.81 -0.05
CA ARG A 8 1.80 4.71 -0.94
C ARG A 8 3.31 4.47 -0.83
N VAL A 9 3.96 4.31 -1.96
CA VAL A 9 5.41 4.11 -2.01
C VAL A 9 6.12 5.43 -1.70
N THR A 10 6.96 5.42 -0.67
CA THR A 10 7.72 6.62 -0.26
C THR A 10 9.17 6.55 -0.70
N THR A 11 9.79 5.38 -0.69
CA THR A 11 11.15 5.18 -1.19
C THR A 11 11.24 3.83 -1.85
N VAL A 12 12.13 3.71 -2.82
CA VAL A 12 12.39 2.44 -3.52
C VAL A 12 13.89 2.17 -3.51
N ASP A 13 14.26 0.95 -3.18
CA ASP A 13 15.65 0.50 -3.17
C ASP A 13 15.69 -0.93 -3.72
N GLY A 14 15.98 -1.05 -5.01
CA GLY A 14 15.98 -2.34 -5.68
C GLY A 14 14.60 -2.99 -5.66
N ASP A 15 14.51 -4.18 -5.10
CA ASP A 15 13.26 -4.92 -5.00
C ASP A 15 12.52 -4.68 -3.68
N ARG A 16 12.99 -3.70 -2.90
CA ARG A 16 12.37 -3.32 -1.63
C ARG A 16 11.90 -1.88 -1.70
N ALA A 17 10.86 -1.58 -0.99
CA ALA A 17 10.34 -0.22 -0.91
C ALA A 17 9.78 0.02 0.47
N LYS A 18 9.82 1.27 0.91
CA LYS A 18 9.09 1.68 2.10
C LYS A 18 7.76 2.24 1.63
N VAL A 19 6.71 1.80 2.26
CA VAL A 19 5.36 2.23 1.92
C VAL A 19 4.67 2.79 3.15
N ASP A 20 3.81 3.76 2.94
CA ASP A 20 3.04 4.42 3.99
C ASP A 20 1.61 3.87 3.94
N PHE A 21 1.20 3.22 5.02
CA PHE A 21 -0.15 2.69 5.16
C PHE A 21 -1.14 3.72 5.69
N GLY A 22 -0.67 4.93 5.91
CA GLY A 22 -1.48 6.01 6.46
C GLY A 22 -1.00 6.39 7.86
N GLU A 23 -1.22 7.65 8.22
CA GLU A 23 -0.88 8.20 9.54
C GLU A 23 0.58 7.99 9.93
N GLY A 24 1.48 8.00 8.94
CA GLY A 24 2.91 7.86 9.19
C GLY A 24 3.39 6.45 9.49
N VAL A 25 2.54 5.45 9.30
CA VAL A 25 2.93 4.05 9.52
C VAL A 25 3.67 3.55 8.30
N LEU A 26 4.99 3.43 8.43
CA LEU A 26 5.87 2.98 7.35
C LEU A 26 6.26 1.52 7.55
N ARG A 27 6.29 0.79 6.43
CA ARG A 27 6.74 -0.61 6.41
C ARG A 27 7.56 -0.86 5.17
N GLU A 28 8.50 -1.78 5.29
CA GLU A 28 9.28 -2.24 4.14
C GLU A 28 8.56 -3.42 3.52
N VAL A 29 8.40 -3.38 2.20
CA VAL A 29 7.74 -4.45 1.46
C VAL A 29 8.58 -4.84 0.25
N ASN A 30 8.38 -6.05 -0.23
CA ASN A 30 9.01 -6.53 -1.45
C ASN A 30 8.17 -6.05 -2.64
N VAL A 31 8.81 -5.36 -3.57
CA VAL A 31 8.13 -4.79 -4.73
C VAL A 31 8.62 -5.39 -6.05
N SER A 32 9.28 -6.55 -5.98
CA SER A 32 9.82 -7.19 -7.18
C SER A 32 8.74 -7.59 -8.19
N LEU A 33 7.51 -7.80 -7.74
CA LEU A 33 6.42 -8.20 -8.61
C LEU A 33 5.82 -7.05 -9.42
N VAL A 34 5.97 -5.81 -8.96
CA VAL A 34 5.28 -4.66 -9.57
C VAL A 34 6.20 -3.51 -9.96
N GLU A 35 7.38 -3.43 -9.38
CA GLU A 35 8.38 -2.40 -9.66
C GLU A 35 7.79 -0.98 -9.69
N PRO A 36 7.21 -0.52 -8.57
CA PRO A 36 6.55 0.79 -8.53
C PRO A 36 7.55 1.93 -8.47
N LYS A 37 7.04 3.14 -8.68
CA LYS A 37 7.81 4.38 -8.51
C LYS A 37 7.35 5.08 -7.25
N VAL A 38 8.22 5.94 -6.70
CA VAL A 38 7.88 6.77 -5.55
C VAL A 38 6.62 7.59 -5.87
N GLY A 39 5.69 7.59 -4.93
CA GLY A 39 4.42 8.28 -5.07
C GLY A 39 3.28 7.42 -5.59
N GLU A 40 3.59 6.27 -6.16
CA GLU A 40 2.55 5.35 -6.62
C GLU A 40 1.96 4.57 -5.47
N TYR A 41 0.74 4.10 -5.64
CA TYR A 41 0.08 3.23 -4.67
C TYR A 41 0.20 1.79 -5.10
N VAL A 42 0.38 0.92 -4.12
CA VAL A 42 0.44 -0.53 -4.37
C VAL A 42 -0.47 -1.24 -3.39
N LEU A 43 -0.94 -2.39 -3.80
CA LEU A 43 -1.72 -3.26 -2.93
C LEU A 43 -0.76 -4.22 -2.25
N VAL A 44 -0.70 -4.19 -0.92
CA VAL A 44 0.24 -4.99 -0.14
C VAL A 44 -0.49 -6.16 0.51
N HIS A 45 0.08 -7.35 0.33
CA HIS A 45 -0.44 -8.57 0.93
C HIS A 45 0.75 -9.40 1.42
N ALA A 46 0.74 -9.74 2.70
CA ALA A 46 1.77 -10.58 3.31
C ALA A 46 3.21 -10.09 3.06
N GLY A 47 3.40 -8.77 3.06
CA GLY A 47 4.73 -8.19 2.88
C GLY A 47 5.17 -8.01 1.43
N TYR A 48 4.30 -8.34 0.47
CA TYR A 48 4.56 -8.17 -0.96
C TYR A 48 3.59 -7.20 -1.58
N ALA A 49 4.11 -6.31 -2.42
CA ALA A 49 3.26 -5.49 -3.27
C ALA A 49 2.84 -6.37 -4.46
N ILE A 50 1.56 -6.62 -4.60
CA ILE A 50 1.05 -7.57 -5.60
C ILE A 50 0.49 -6.90 -6.83
N GLN A 51 0.14 -5.63 -6.76
CA GLN A 51 -0.28 -4.87 -7.94
C GLN A 51 -0.19 -3.38 -7.66
N LYS A 52 -0.08 -2.60 -8.73
CA LYS A 52 -0.15 -1.15 -8.62
C LYS A 52 -1.60 -0.72 -8.62
N MET A 53 -1.89 0.36 -7.91
CA MET A 53 -3.23 0.92 -7.86
C MET A 53 -3.21 2.36 -8.32
N ASP A 54 -4.29 2.77 -8.97
CA ASP A 54 -4.53 4.17 -9.25
C ASP A 54 -4.75 4.90 -7.92
N GLU A 55 -4.23 6.12 -7.80
CA GLU A 55 -4.36 6.90 -6.58
C GLU A 55 -5.81 7.05 -6.13
N LYS A 56 -6.70 7.34 -7.06
CA LYS A 56 -8.11 7.49 -6.75
C LYS A 56 -8.69 6.20 -6.15
N GLU A 57 -8.40 5.08 -6.77
CA GLU A 57 -8.87 3.78 -6.30
C GLU A 57 -8.30 3.45 -4.92
N ALA A 58 -7.02 3.73 -4.72
CA ALA A 58 -6.37 3.48 -3.44
C ALA A 58 -6.97 4.33 -2.33
N LEU A 59 -7.21 5.60 -2.60
CA LEU A 59 -7.80 6.50 -1.61
C LEU A 59 -9.23 6.10 -1.26
N GLU A 60 -10.02 5.66 -2.23
CA GLU A 60 -11.37 5.17 -1.98
C GLU A 60 -11.34 3.92 -1.11
N THR A 61 -10.42 3.01 -1.39
CA THR A 61 -10.29 1.78 -0.61
C THR A 61 -9.83 2.07 0.82
N LEU A 62 -8.89 2.98 0.99
CA LEU A 62 -8.43 3.38 2.33
C LEU A 62 -9.54 4.06 3.12
N ALA A 63 -10.37 4.85 2.46
CA ALA A 63 -11.51 5.49 3.10
C ALA A 63 -12.52 4.46 3.60
N LEU A 64 -12.74 3.39 2.83
CA LEU A 64 -13.61 2.30 3.26
C LEU A 64 -13.05 1.57 4.47
N TRP A 65 -11.76 1.31 4.49
CA TRP A 65 -11.12 0.69 5.64
C TRP A 65 -11.25 1.56 6.89
N ASP A 66 -11.03 2.85 6.76
CA ASP A 66 -11.17 3.78 7.86
C ASP A 66 -12.61 3.76 8.41
N GLU A 67 -13.59 3.78 7.51
CA GLU A 67 -15.00 3.72 7.89
C GLU A 67 -15.33 2.42 8.63
N ILE A 68 -14.85 1.29 8.13
CA ILE A 68 -15.10 0.00 8.74
C ILE A 68 -14.46 -0.08 10.14
N LEU A 69 -13.25 0.43 10.28
CA LEU A 69 -12.52 0.35 11.54
C LEU A 69 -13.00 1.34 12.59
N THR A 70 -13.62 2.44 12.18
CA THR A 70 -14.03 3.50 13.12
C THR A 70 -15.51 3.50 13.46
N LYS A 71 -16.33 2.83 12.69
CA LYS A 71 -17.79 2.79 12.91
C LYS A 71 -18.25 1.46 13.49
N HIS A 72 -17.89 1.21 14.69
CA HIS A 72 -18.37 0.01 15.39
C HIS A 72 -19.32 0.38 16.48
#